data_17cbd2a2107f02352072baafc9301715
#
_entry.id   17cbd2a2107f02352072baafc9301715
#
_cell.length_a   1.000
_cell.length_b   1.000
_cell.length_c   1.000
_cell.angle_alpha   90.00
_cell.angle_beta   90.00
_cell.angle_gamma   90.00
#
_symmetry.space_group_name_H-M   'P 1'
#
loop_
_entity.id
_entity.type
_entity.pdbx_description
1 polymer ?
#
loop_
_entity_poly.entity_id
_entity_poly.type
_entity_poly.pdbx_seq_one_letter_code
_entity_poly.pdbx_strand_id
1 'polypeptide(L)'
;MNSPAINIKPFGVHSVLIEWPNEVSEHILETIIGFQTYIRLNMYTEKDWEMVPSYNSLLLVNRKMTIDFEKISKDINVGYSKLKESEKPERYLWRLPVSYDLEFGLDLEEVAKKLNKSIPEIIAMHTGTTYTVYSIGFLPGFMYLGGVLKELEVPRKATPRAKVIKGAVGIAGKQAGIYPQESPGGWNIIGNCSVPIFDATKENPCFVNVGDKIEFYEIS
;
A
#
# COMPACT_ATOMS: atom_id res chain seq x y z
N MET A 1 19.44 14.83 6.76
CA MET A 1 18.19 15.32 7.43
C MET A 1 18.00 14.50 8.69
N ASN A 2 17.48 15.07 9.78
CA ASN A 2 17.20 14.28 10.98
C ASN A 2 16.02 13.32 10.67
N SER A 3 16.18 12.04 11.04
CA SER A 3 15.09 11.07 10.92
C SER A 3 13.86 11.54 11.71
N PRO A 4 12.64 11.40 11.17
CA PRO A 4 11.41 11.81 11.86
C PRO A 4 11.28 11.12 13.23
N ALA A 5 10.68 11.80 14.21
CA ALA A 5 10.43 11.21 15.52
C ALA A 5 9.50 9.99 15.41
N ILE A 6 9.76 8.96 16.20
CA ILE A 6 8.93 7.76 16.29
C ILE A 6 8.23 7.65 17.64
N ASN A 7 7.06 7.01 17.63
CA ASN A 7 6.33 6.61 18.81
C ASN A 7 6.19 5.08 18.82
N ILE A 8 6.51 4.44 19.94
CA ILE A 8 6.53 2.98 20.06
C ILE A 8 5.43 2.57 21.03
N LYS A 9 4.53 1.68 20.63
CA LYS A 9 3.39 1.22 21.41
C LYS A 9 3.33 -0.31 21.46
N PRO A 10 2.87 -0.90 22.57
CA PRO A 10 2.51 -2.31 22.58
C PRO A 10 1.28 -2.52 21.66
N PHE A 11 1.29 -3.62 20.90
CA PHE A 11 0.17 -4.01 20.05
C PHE A 11 -0.19 -5.48 20.35
N GLY A 12 -1.00 -5.68 21.39
CA GLY A 12 -1.20 -7.00 21.99
C GLY A 12 0.05 -7.48 22.73
N VAL A 13 0.13 -8.79 22.97
CA VAL A 13 1.20 -9.39 23.80
C VAL A 13 2.40 -9.91 22.98
N HIS A 14 2.27 -9.95 21.66
CA HIS A 14 3.27 -10.48 20.73
C HIS A 14 3.86 -9.44 19.79
N SER A 15 3.37 -8.18 19.83
CA SER A 15 3.67 -7.24 18.79
C SER A 15 3.98 -5.84 19.32
N VAL A 16 4.75 -5.10 18.54
CA VAL A 16 5.07 -3.69 18.78
C VAL A 16 4.74 -2.90 17.53
N LEU A 17 4.02 -1.80 17.70
CA LEU A 17 3.73 -0.83 16.65
C LEU A 17 4.68 0.37 16.78
N ILE A 18 5.40 0.66 15.72
CA ILE A 18 6.23 1.85 15.57
C ILE A 18 5.47 2.81 14.65
N GLU A 19 5.23 4.03 15.11
CA GLU A 19 4.49 5.04 14.36
C GLU A 19 5.39 6.25 14.09
N TRP A 20 5.32 6.76 12.88
CA TRP A 20 5.87 8.03 12.43
C TRP A 20 4.78 9.11 12.42
N PRO A 21 5.10 10.39 12.13
CA PRO A 21 4.09 11.43 12.00
C PRO A 21 2.94 11.02 11.09
N ASN A 22 1.71 11.38 11.46
CA ASN A 22 0.50 10.97 10.75
C ASN A 22 0.31 11.79 9.46
N GLU A 23 1.16 11.52 8.50
CA GLU A 23 1.08 12.08 7.14
C GLU A 23 1.44 11.01 6.09
N VAL A 24 0.85 11.12 4.91
CA VAL A 24 1.20 10.28 3.76
C VAL A 24 2.35 10.95 3.03
N SER A 25 3.56 10.44 3.21
CA SER A 25 4.79 11.03 2.70
C SER A 25 5.74 9.94 2.19
N GLU A 26 6.28 10.13 1.00
CA GLU A 26 7.31 9.21 0.46
C GLU A 26 8.57 9.21 1.34
N HIS A 27 8.92 10.34 1.93
CA HIS A 27 10.06 10.43 2.84
C HIS A 27 9.85 9.57 4.10
N ILE A 28 8.64 9.59 4.68
CA ILE A 28 8.30 8.72 5.82
C ILE A 28 8.32 7.26 5.38
N LEU A 29 7.71 6.92 4.25
CA LEU A 29 7.72 5.57 3.72
C LEU A 29 9.14 5.06 3.48
N GLU A 30 10.02 5.88 2.91
CA GLU A 30 11.44 5.55 2.73
C GLU A 30 12.15 5.29 4.06
N THR A 31 11.87 6.11 5.07
CA THR A 31 12.42 5.91 6.41
C THR A 31 11.94 4.60 7.03
N ILE A 32 10.65 4.26 6.88
CA ILE A 32 10.06 3.01 7.36
C ILE A 32 10.75 1.80 6.71
N ILE A 33 10.86 1.80 5.38
CA ILE A 33 11.47 0.69 4.61
C ILE A 33 12.96 0.56 4.95
N GLY A 34 13.66 1.69 5.06
CA GLY A 34 15.07 1.71 5.48
C GLY A 34 15.24 1.13 6.89
N PHE A 35 14.36 1.50 7.82
CA PHE A 35 14.41 0.98 9.19
C PHE A 35 14.00 -0.50 9.28
N GLN A 36 12.99 -0.93 8.52
CA GLN A 36 12.64 -2.35 8.37
C GLN A 36 13.87 -3.16 7.91
N THR A 37 14.58 -2.68 6.90
CA THR A 37 15.79 -3.32 6.39
C THR A 37 16.89 -3.36 7.46
N TYR A 38 17.09 -2.26 8.19
CA TYR A 38 18.04 -2.20 9.29
C TYR A 38 17.71 -3.22 10.40
N ILE A 39 16.44 -3.31 10.81
CA ILE A 39 15.99 -4.27 11.82
C ILE A 39 16.26 -5.70 11.35
N ARG A 40 15.92 -6.03 10.11
CA ARG A 40 16.13 -7.36 9.53
C ARG A 40 17.60 -7.77 9.50
N LEU A 41 18.49 -6.85 9.20
CA LEU A 41 19.92 -7.14 9.06
C LEU A 41 20.66 -7.13 10.40
N ASN A 42 20.21 -6.37 11.40
CA ASN A 42 21.00 -6.08 12.60
C ASN A 42 20.33 -6.47 13.90
N MET A 43 19.02 -6.72 13.94
CA MET A 43 18.29 -6.88 15.19
C MET A 43 17.50 -8.19 15.29
N TYR A 44 16.61 -8.43 14.33
CA TYR A 44 15.62 -9.51 14.41
C TYR A 44 15.56 -10.32 13.11
N THR A 45 15.49 -11.65 13.26
CA THR A 45 15.42 -12.55 12.10
C THR A 45 13.99 -12.70 11.60
N GLU A 46 13.79 -12.85 10.29
CA GLU A 46 12.49 -13.09 9.67
C GLU A 46 11.86 -14.44 10.10
N LYS A 47 12.67 -15.36 10.62
CA LYS A 47 12.20 -16.64 11.18
C LYS A 47 11.33 -16.41 12.41
N ASP A 48 11.67 -15.42 13.22
CA ASP A 48 11.02 -15.14 14.51
C ASP A 48 10.10 -13.93 14.46
N TRP A 49 10.33 -13.02 13.53
CA TRP A 49 9.61 -11.75 13.43
C TRP A 49 9.03 -11.53 12.04
N GLU A 50 7.78 -11.14 12.01
CA GLU A 50 7.12 -10.58 10.84
C GLU A 50 7.13 -9.06 10.94
N MET A 51 7.34 -8.39 9.82
CA MET A 51 7.45 -6.94 9.74
C MET A 51 6.48 -6.42 8.68
N VAL A 52 5.48 -5.67 9.10
CA VAL A 52 4.42 -5.16 8.21
C VAL A 52 4.52 -3.65 8.12
N PRO A 53 5.11 -3.10 7.05
CA PRO A 53 5.15 -1.67 6.80
C PRO A 53 3.82 -1.15 6.27
N SER A 54 3.48 0.08 6.63
CA SER A 54 2.31 0.79 6.15
C SER A 54 2.62 2.29 6.06
N TYR A 55 1.66 3.11 5.65
CA TYR A 55 1.76 4.56 5.38
C TYR A 55 2.73 5.34 6.29
N ASN A 56 2.57 5.18 7.58
CA ASN A 56 3.34 5.87 8.62
C ASN A 56 3.61 4.97 9.82
N SER A 57 3.62 3.66 9.63
CA SER A 57 3.86 2.71 10.70
C SER A 57 4.58 1.45 10.24
N LEU A 58 5.24 0.79 11.19
CA LEU A 58 5.84 -0.53 11.05
C LEU A 58 5.38 -1.39 12.23
N LEU A 59 4.63 -2.45 11.93
CA LEU A 59 4.24 -3.44 12.92
C LEU A 59 5.27 -4.57 12.96
N LEU A 60 5.80 -4.85 14.13
CA LEU A 60 6.69 -5.99 14.39
C LEU A 60 5.90 -7.04 15.16
N VAL A 61 5.75 -8.25 14.61
CA VAL A 61 5.03 -9.37 15.23
C VAL A 61 6.01 -10.48 15.53
N ASN A 62 6.15 -10.85 16.81
CA ASN A 62 6.90 -12.05 17.19
C ASN A 62 6.03 -13.29 17.00
N ARG A 63 6.52 -14.26 16.23
CA ARG A 63 5.75 -15.46 15.86
C ARG A 63 5.73 -16.55 16.96
N LYS A 64 6.56 -16.44 18.00
CA LYS A 64 6.82 -17.53 18.93
C LYS A 64 6.40 -17.27 20.37
N MET A 65 6.54 -16.05 20.86
CA MET A 65 6.42 -15.78 22.28
C MET A 65 5.85 -14.42 22.60
N THR A 66 5.36 -14.26 23.82
CA THR A 66 5.10 -12.96 24.44
C THR A 66 6.40 -12.17 24.52
N ILE A 67 6.35 -10.91 24.17
CA ILE A 67 7.52 -10.01 24.15
C ILE A 67 7.65 -9.23 25.47
N ASP A 68 8.89 -8.93 25.83
CA ASP A 68 9.20 -7.89 26.82
C ASP A 68 9.19 -6.55 26.09
N PHE A 69 8.09 -5.81 26.21
CA PHE A 69 7.91 -4.52 25.52
C PHE A 69 8.96 -3.49 25.91
N GLU A 70 9.33 -3.41 27.19
CA GLU A 70 10.32 -2.43 27.66
C GLU A 70 11.70 -2.66 27.02
N LYS A 71 12.12 -3.92 26.96
CA LYS A 71 13.37 -4.30 26.31
C LYS A 71 13.32 -4.00 24.82
N ILE A 72 12.26 -4.47 24.14
CA ILE A 72 12.11 -4.29 22.69
C ILE A 72 12.05 -2.80 22.32
N SER A 73 11.33 -1.99 23.09
CA SER A 73 11.23 -0.55 22.87
C SER A 73 12.59 0.15 22.98
N LYS A 74 13.42 -0.25 23.96
CA LYS A 74 14.80 0.26 24.10
C LYS A 74 15.66 -0.14 22.89
N ASP A 75 15.60 -1.41 22.49
CA ASP A 75 16.36 -1.93 21.36
C ASP A 75 15.99 -1.19 20.06
N ILE A 76 14.68 -0.96 19.81
CA ILE A 76 14.18 -0.21 18.67
C ILE A 76 14.71 1.24 18.68
N ASN A 77 14.63 1.95 19.82
CA ASN A 77 15.14 3.32 19.91
C ASN A 77 16.65 3.39 19.63
N VAL A 78 17.43 2.46 20.18
CA VAL A 78 18.87 2.37 19.91
C VAL A 78 19.14 2.06 18.44
N GLY A 79 18.39 1.12 17.85
CA GLY A 79 18.50 0.80 16.42
C GLY A 79 18.15 1.99 15.54
N TYR A 80 17.06 2.68 15.84
CA TYR A 80 16.61 3.84 15.08
C TYR A 80 17.60 5.01 15.12
N SER A 81 18.23 5.26 16.27
CA SER A 81 19.27 6.29 16.40
C SER A 81 20.54 6.00 15.57
N LYS A 82 20.75 4.74 15.19
CA LYS A 82 21.86 4.29 14.33
C LYS A 82 21.51 4.28 12.84
N LEU A 83 20.24 4.51 12.50
CA LEU A 83 19.79 4.56 11.11
C LEU A 83 20.49 5.76 10.45
N LYS A 84 21.46 5.49 9.61
CA LYS A 84 22.02 6.48 8.67
C LYS A 84 21.06 6.63 7.49
N GLU A 85 21.17 7.71 6.73
CA GLU A 85 20.53 7.77 5.41
C GLU A 85 20.95 6.50 4.66
N SER A 86 20.04 5.52 4.65
CA SER A 86 20.30 4.23 4.04
C SER A 86 20.34 4.41 2.53
N GLU A 87 21.13 3.61 1.84
CA GLU A 87 20.98 3.42 0.41
C GLU A 87 19.50 3.20 0.12
N LYS A 88 18.96 4.00 -0.80
CA LYS A 88 17.53 3.89 -1.15
C LYS A 88 17.29 2.44 -1.57
N PRO A 89 16.33 1.75 -0.96
CA PRO A 89 16.04 0.37 -1.33
C PRO A 89 15.70 0.32 -2.83
N GLU A 90 16.16 -0.74 -3.49
CA GLU A 90 15.82 -0.99 -4.88
C GLU A 90 14.30 -1.07 -5.00
N ARG A 91 13.73 -0.33 -5.95
CA ARG A 91 12.30 -0.24 -6.19
C ARG A 91 12.00 -0.58 -7.62
N TYR A 92 10.98 -1.37 -7.82
CA TYR A 92 10.52 -1.74 -9.14
C TYR A 92 9.40 -0.80 -9.61
N LEU A 93 9.41 -0.53 -10.91
CA LEU A 93 8.30 0.10 -11.62
C LEU A 93 7.53 -0.99 -12.37
N TRP A 94 6.30 -1.22 -11.94
CA TRP A 94 5.40 -2.18 -12.56
C TRP A 94 4.44 -1.47 -13.49
N ARG A 95 4.33 -1.93 -14.74
CA ARG A 95 3.35 -1.44 -15.69
C ARG A 95 2.23 -2.45 -15.82
N LEU A 96 1.02 -2.04 -15.47
CA LEU A 96 -0.14 -2.93 -15.37
C LEU A 96 -1.22 -2.54 -16.39
N PRO A 97 -1.71 -3.51 -17.19
CA PRO A 97 -2.79 -3.28 -18.16
C PRO A 97 -4.12 -3.10 -17.44
N VAL A 98 -4.95 -2.17 -17.91
CA VAL A 98 -6.31 -1.97 -17.42
C VAL A 98 -7.26 -1.79 -18.60
N SER A 99 -8.34 -2.59 -18.63
CA SER A 99 -9.50 -2.30 -19.46
C SER A 99 -10.43 -1.34 -18.72
N TYR A 100 -10.82 -0.26 -19.41
CA TYR A 100 -11.77 0.74 -18.92
C TYR A 100 -13.15 0.61 -19.58
N ASP A 101 -13.43 -0.54 -20.22
CA ASP A 101 -14.76 -0.82 -20.75
C ASP A 101 -15.83 -0.69 -19.66
N LEU A 102 -17.00 -0.17 -20.01
CA LEU A 102 -18.06 0.11 -19.03
C LEU A 102 -18.56 -1.14 -18.29
N GLU A 103 -18.37 -2.31 -18.86
CA GLU A 103 -18.65 -3.59 -18.18
C GLU A 103 -17.73 -3.82 -16.98
N PHE A 104 -16.51 -3.29 -17.01
CA PHE A 104 -15.52 -3.36 -15.93
C PHE A 104 -15.47 -2.07 -15.09
N GLY A 105 -15.56 -0.92 -15.75
CA GLY A 105 -15.56 0.39 -15.13
C GLY A 105 -16.93 0.80 -14.59
N LEU A 106 -17.50 -0.01 -13.69
CA LEU A 106 -18.88 0.12 -13.19
C LEU A 106 -19.26 1.50 -12.64
N ASP A 107 -18.29 2.31 -12.24
CA ASP A 107 -18.49 3.66 -11.70
C ASP A 107 -17.85 4.74 -12.58
N LEU A 108 -17.29 4.38 -13.74
CA LEU A 108 -16.51 5.30 -14.56
C LEU A 108 -17.34 6.50 -15.02
N GLU A 109 -18.59 6.27 -15.46
CA GLU A 109 -19.52 7.34 -15.84
C GLU A 109 -19.89 8.22 -14.64
N GLU A 110 -20.15 7.61 -13.48
CA GLU A 110 -20.49 8.34 -12.25
C GLU A 110 -19.33 9.19 -11.78
N VAL A 111 -18.11 8.67 -11.84
CA VAL A 111 -16.86 9.38 -11.50
C VAL A 111 -16.65 10.55 -12.47
N ALA A 112 -16.77 10.32 -13.77
CA ALA A 112 -16.64 11.36 -14.78
C ALA A 112 -17.64 12.51 -14.54
N LYS A 113 -18.89 12.18 -14.26
CA LYS A 113 -19.93 13.16 -13.93
C LYS A 113 -19.60 13.94 -12.63
N LYS A 114 -19.21 13.22 -11.56
CA LYS A 114 -18.86 13.85 -10.25
C LYS A 114 -17.71 14.82 -10.36
N LEU A 115 -16.73 14.50 -11.19
CA LEU A 115 -15.52 15.31 -11.37
C LEU A 115 -15.66 16.36 -12.50
N ASN A 116 -16.82 16.38 -13.19
CA ASN A 116 -17.08 17.24 -14.35
C ASN A 116 -16.01 17.08 -15.44
N LYS A 117 -15.72 15.82 -15.78
CA LYS A 117 -14.75 15.40 -16.78
C LYS A 117 -15.35 14.36 -17.72
N SER A 118 -14.76 14.23 -18.91
CA SER A 118 -15.07 13.10 -19.81
C SER A 118 -14.38 11.82 -19.36
N ILE A 119 -14.90 10.66 -19.78
CA ILE A 119 -14.27 9.37 -19.53
C ILE A 119 -12.82 9.32 -20.05
N PRO A 120 -12.50 9.76 -21.28
CA PRO A 120 -11.13 9.81 -21.76
C PRO A 120 -10.20 10.65 -20.87
N GLU A 121 -10.68 11.77 -20.30
CA GLU A 121 -9.88 12.57 -19.34
C GLU A 121 -9.61 11.81 -18.05
N ILE A 122 -10.58 11.07 -17.51
CA ILE A 122 -10.37 10.21 -16.34
C ILE A 122 -9.31 9.15 -16.62
N ILE A 123 -9.42 8.46 -17.75
CA ILE A 123 -8.47 7.43 -18.17
C ILE A 123 -7.08 8.04 -18.36
N ALA A 124 -6.96 9.16 -19.08
CA ALA A 124 -5.68 9.82 -19.30
C ALA A 124 -5.00 10.27 -17.99
N MET A 125 -5.76 10.79 -17.02
CA MET A 125 -5.23 11.16 -15.72
C MET A 125 -4.81 9.93 -14.91
N HIS A 126 -5.59 8.86 -14.94
CA HIS A 126 -5.27 7.63 -14.22
C HIS A 126 -4.02 6.93 -14.80
N THR A 127 -3.92 6.83 -16.13
CA THR A 127 -2.77 6.22 -16.81
C THR A 127 -1.54 7.11 -16.87
N GLY A 128 -1.70 8.44 -16.81
CA GLY A 128 -0.61 9.41 -16.78
C GLY A 128 0.04 9.59 -15.41
N THR A 129 -0.38 8.84 -14.39
CA THR A 129 0.09 8.98 -13.01
C THR A 129 0.98 7.80 -12.63
N THR A 130 2.13 8.08 -12.00
CA THR A 130 2.95 7.06 -11.33
C THR A 130 2.55 7.00 -9.85
N TYR A 131 2.03 5.86 -9.44
CA TYR A 131 1.56 5.61 -8.08
C TYR A 131 2.66 4.98 -7.22
N THR A 132 2.59 5.19 -5.91
CA THR A 132 3.45 4.52 -4.93
C THR A 132 2.64 3.53 -4.11
N VAL A 133 3.18 2.33 -3.90
CA VAL A 133 2.59 1.32 -3.01
C VAL A 133 2.93 1.68 -1.57
N TYR A 134 1.95 2.19 -0.81
CA TYR A 134 2.14 2.59 0.59
C TYR A 134 1.85 1.45 1.58
N SER A 135 1.02 0.52 1.22
CA SER A 135 0.65 -0.61 2.07
C SER A 135 0.10 -1.76 1.24
N ILE A 136 0.26 -2.98 1.74
CA ILE A 136 -0.38 -4.18 1.19
C ILE A 136 -1.16 -4.83 2.34
N GLY A 137 -2.49 -5.02 2.16
CA GLY A 137 -3.35 -5.55 3.22
C GLY A 137 -4.82 -5.44 2.89
N PHE A 138 -5.72 -5.61 3.84
CA PHE A 138 -7.16 -5.81 3.68
C PHE A 138 -7.47 -7.19 3.09
N LEU A 139 -6.97 -7.49 1.90
CA LEU A 139 -6.96 -8.82 1.28
C LEU A 139 -5.51 -9.17 0.94
N PRO A 140 -5.14 -10.46 0.90
CA PRO A 140 -3.82 -10.85 0.42
C PRO A 140 -3.53 -10.26 -0.96
N GLY A 141 -2.49 -9.42 -1.06
CA GLY A 141 -2.10 -8.76 -2.28
C GLY A 141 -2.86 -7.46 -2.65
N PHE A 142 -3.86 -7.02 -1.86
CA PHE A 142 -4.49 -5.73 -2.12
C PHE A 142 -3.49 -4.62 -1.82
N MET A 143 -3.14 -3.82 -2.83
CA MET A 143 -2.22 -2.72 -2.70
C MET A 143 -2.94 -1.38 -2.59
N TYR A 144 -2.55 -0.61 -1.57
CA TYR A 144 -2.98 0.76 -1.39
C TYR A 144 -1.99 1.68 -2.10
N LEU A 145 -2.44 2.30 -3.19
CA LEU A 145 -1.66 3.17 -4.04
C LEU A 145 -1.93 4.63 -3.68
N GLY A 146 -0.88 5.38 -3.36
CA GLY A 146 -0.95 6.83 -3.21
C GLY A 146 -0.42 7.54 -4.44
N GLY A 147 -0.60 8.87 -4.48
CA GLY A 147 -0.22 9.67 -5.65
C GLY A 147 -1.38 9.97 -6.60
N VAL A 148 -2.62 9.65 -6.22
CA VAL A 148 -3.81 10.04 -6.98
C VAL A 148 -3.81 11.57 -7.17
N LEU A 149 -3.98 12.02 -8.42
CA LEU A 149 -4.12 13.43 -8.73
C LEU A 149 -5.32 14.03 -7.99
N LYS A 150 -5.19 15.26 -7.51
CA LYS A 150 -6.27 15.95 -6.80
C LYS A 150 -7.55 16.02 -7.63
N GLU A 151 -7.41 16.15 -8.93
CA GLU A 151 -8.49 16.19 -9.91
C GLU A 151 -9.22 14.85 -10.10
N LEU A 152 -8.62 13.73 -9.62
CA LEU A 152 -9.21 12.39 -9.59
C LEU A 152 -9.73 12.00 -8.21
N GLU A 153 -9.56 12.83 -7.18
CA GLU A 153 -10.05 12.52 -5.85
C GLU A 153 -11.58 12.43 -5.83
N VAL A 154 -12.10 11.26 -5.50
CA VAL A 154 -13.54 11.00 -5.37
C VAL A 154 -13.81 10.24 -4.07
N PRO A 155 -14.80 10.63 -3.26
CA PRO A 155 -15.09 9.96 -1.99
C PRO A 155 -15.50 8.50 -2.22
N ARG A 156 -15.31 7.67 -1.19
CA ARG A 156 -15.85 6.30 -1.19
C ARG A 156 -17.36 6.32 -1.43
N LYS A 157 -17.88 5.25 -2.00
CA LYS A 157 -19.32 5.06 -2.14
C LYS A 157 -19.98 5.03 -0.77
N ALA A 158 -21.12 5.71 -0.63
CA ALA A 158 -21.89 5.71 0.62
C ALA A 158 -22.36 4.30 1.00
N THR A 159 -22.72 3.50 0.00
CA THR A 159 -23.09 2.09 0.18
C THR A 159 -22.07 1.22 -0.55
N PRO A 160 -21.26 0.43 0.17
CA PRO A 160 -20.33 -0.52 -0.42
C PRO A 160 -21.09 -1.58 -1.27
N ARG A 161 -20.47 -2.02 -2.34
CA ARG A 161 -20.95 -3.21 -3.09
C ARG A 161 -20.69 -4.47 -2.28
N ALA A 162 -21.65 -5.37 -2.28
CA ALA A 162 -21.48 -6.71 -1.70
C ALA A 162 -20.45 -7.55 -2.49
N LYS A 163 -20.28 -7.24 -3.79
CA LYS A 163 -19.41 -7.98 -4.70
C LYS A 163 -18.65 -7.02 -5.62
N VAL A 164 -17.33 -7.02 -5.50
CA VAL A 164 -16.36 -6.43 -6.43
C VAL A 164 -15.53 -7.59 -6.99
N ILE A 165 -15.41 -7.68 -8.31
CA ILE A 165 -14.72 -8.79 -8.96
C ILE A 165 -13.19 -8.71 -8.81
N LYS A 166 -12.53 -9.85 -8.95
CA LYS A 166 -11.06 -9.92 -9.04
C LYS A 166 -10.55 -9.06 -10.19
N GLY A 167 -9.45 -8.35 -9.96
CA GLY A 167 -8.82 -7.45 -10.94
C GLY A 167 -9.43 -6.05 -10.96
N ALA A 168 -10.58 -5.81 -10.31
CA ALA A 168 -11.20 -4.50 -10.32
C ALA A 168 -10.24 -3.42 -9.83
N VAL A 169 -10.10 -2.35 -10.63
CA VAL A 169 -9.31 -1.17 -10.30
C VAL A 169 -10.23 -0.11 -9.74
N GLY A 170 -9.93 0.35 -8.53
CA GLY A 170 -10.77 1.30 -7.81
C GLY A 170 -10.03 2.54 -7.35
N ILE A 171 -10.76 3.64 -7.22
CA ILE A 171 -10.29 4.89 -6.62
C ILE A 171 -11.19 5.31 -5.45
N ALA A 172 -10.58 5.88 -4.40
CA ALA A 172 -11.30 6.37 -3.23
C ALA A 172 -10.48 7.41 -2.46
N GLY A 173 -10.95 8.65 -2.38
CA GLY A 173 -10.18 9.75 -1.81
C GLY A 173 -8.87 9.93 -2.56
N LYS A 174 -7.77 9.90 -1.83
CA LYS A 174 -6.40 10.04 -2.36
C LYS A 174 -5.73 8.71 -2.73
N GLN A 175 -6.50 7.64 -2.86
CA GLN A 175 -5.99 6.29 -3.01
C GLN A 175 -6.54 5.62 -4.28
N ALA A 176 -5.70 4.83 -4.94
CA ALA A 176 -6.08 3.84 -5.94
C ALA A 176 -5.70 2.44 -5.46
N GLY A 177 -6.22 1.40 -6.09
CA GLY A 177 -5.87 0.02 -5.75
C GLY A 177 -6.52 -0.99 -6.67
N ILE A 178 -6.04 -2.25 -6.58
CA ILE A 178 -6.55 -3.38 -7.37
C ILE A 178 -7.03 -4.45 -6.40
N TYR A 179 -8.24 -4.96 -6.64
CA TYR A 179 -8.81 -6.06 -5.88
C TYR A 179 -8.19 -7.39 -6.34
N PRO A 180 -7.38 -8.07 -5.51
CA PRO A 180 -6.69 -9.30 -5.93
C PRO A 180 -7.61 -10.51 -6.02
N GLN A 181 -8.77 -10.42 -5.40
CA GLN A 181 -9.82 -11.44 -5.40
C GLN A 181 -11.20 -10.79 -5.24
N GLU A 182 -12.26 -11.58 -5.45
CA GLU A 182 -13.63 -11.13 -5.21
C GLU A 182 -13.84 -10.81 -3.72
N SER A 183 -14.46 -9.65 -3.44
CA SER A 183 -14.80 -9.22 -2.08
C SER A 183 -15.85 -8.12 -2.06
N PRO A 184 -16.46 -7.81 -0.92
CA PRO A 184 -17.15 -6.54 -0.74
C PRO A 184 -16.19 -5.34 -0.90
N GLY A 185 -16.71 -4.19 -1.39
CA GLY A 185 -15.88 -3.00 -1.53
C GLY A 185 -16.65 -1.71 -1.74
N GLY A 186 -16.14 -0.61 -1.19
CA GLY A 186 -16.76 0.71 -1.27
C GLY A 186 -15.99 1.71 -2.14
N TRP A 187 -15.03 1.25 -2.95
CA TRP A 187 -14.30 2.12 -3.86
C TRP A 187 -15.05 2.28 -5.18
N ASN A 188 -14.79 3.37 -5.88
CA ASN A 188 -15.38 3.61 -7.21
C ASN A 188 -14.56 2.80 -8.23
N ILE A 189 -15.20 1.84 -8.87
CA ILE A 189 -14.56 0.91 -9.82
C ILE A 189 -14.52 1.58 -11.19
N ILE A 190 -13.30 1.81 -11.70
CA ILE A 190 -13.06 2.52 -12.97
C ILE A 190 -12.53 1.62 -14.09
N GLY A 191 -12.18 0.37 -13.80
CA GLY A 191 -11.66 -0.58 -14.79
C GLY A 191 -11.29 -1.91 -14.16
N ASN A 192 -10.62 -2.77 -14.94
CA ASN A 192 -10.15 -4.08 -14.50
C ASN A 192 -8.74 -4.36 -15.03
N CYS A 193 -7.88 -4.82 -14.15
CA CYS A 193 -6.53 -5.30 -14.44
C CYS A 193 -6.54 -6.82 -14.58
N SER A 194 -6.13 -7.34 -15.72
CA SER A 194 -6.10 -8.78 -16.00
C SER A 194 -4.94 -9.53 -15.32
N VAL A 195 -3.94 -8.80 -14.80
CA VAL A 195 -2.76 -9.40 -14.14
C VAL A 195 -3.14 -9.93 -12.75
N PRO A 196 -2.85 -11.20 -12.44
CA PRO A 196 -3.08 -11.75 -11.11
C PRO A 196 -2.07 -11.13 -10.12
N ILE A 197 -2.54 -10.22 -9.25
CA ILE A 197 -1.69 -9.50 -8.27
C ILE A 197 -1.23 -10.43 -7.14
N PHE A 198 -2.04 -11.43 -6.80
CA PHE A 198 -1.75 -12.40 -5.75
C PHE A 198 -2.03 -13.82 -6.23
N ASP A 199 -1.07 -14.72 -5.95
CA ASP A 199 -1.18 -16.14 -6.25
C ASP A 199 -0.52 -16.95 -5.12
N ALA A 200 -1.33 -17.56 -4.26
CA ALA A 200 -0.88 -18.33 -3.10
C ALA A 200 -0.07 -19.60 -3.45
N THR A 201 -0.06 -20.02 -4.72
CA THR A 201 0.69 -21.20 -5.17
C THR A 201 2.15 -20.89 -5.49
N LYS A 202 2.51 -19.61 -5.59
CA LYS A 202 3.87 -19.16 -5.89
C LYS A 202 4.70 -19.01 -4.64
N GLU A 203 6.01 -19.19 -4.77
CA GLU A 203 6.99 -18.94 -3.69
C GLU A 203 6.91 -17.49 -3.20
N ASN A 204 6.78 -16.55 -4.12
CA ASN A 204 6.48 -15.15 -3.84
C ASN A 204 5.02 -14.86 -4.26
N PRO A 205 4.05 -15.01 -3.36
CA PRO A 205 2.64 -14.88 -3.68
C PRO A 205 2.23 -13.51 -4.20
N CYS A 206 2.90 -12.45 -3.75
CA CYS A 206 2.71 -11.07 -4.22
C CYS A 206 4.02 -10.58 -4.82
N PHE A 207 4.02 -10.21 -6.11
CA PHE A 207 5.23 -9.73 -6.77
C PHE A 207 5.55 -8.26 -6.45
N VAL A 208 4.57 -7.53 -5.94
CA VAL A 208 4.69 -6.11 -5.59
C VAL A 208 5.07 -5.96 -4.13
N ASN A 209 5.95 -5.02 -3.83
CA ASN A 209 6.38 -4.69 -2.48
C ASN A 209 5.96 -3.26 -2.10
N VAL A 210 5.86 -3.01 -0.80
CA VAL A 210 5.67 -1.64 -0.28
C VAL A 210 6.88 -0.78 -0.71
N GLY A 211 6.59 0.39 -1.28
CA GLY A 211 7.57 1.29 -1.86
C GLY A 211 7.75 1.16 -3.38
N ASP A 212 7.29 0.08 -4.00
CA ASP A 212 7.29 -0.03 -5.46
C ASP A 212 6.41 1.03 -6.12
N LYS A 213 6.65 1.24 -7.41
CA LYS A 213 5.89 2.17 -8.24
C LYS A 213 5.00 1.39 -9.22
N ILE A 214 3.81 1.93 -9.46
CA ILE A 214 2.82 1.38 -10.39
C ILE A 214 2.47 2.43 -11.43
N GLU A 215 2.51 2.05 -12.69
CA GLU A 215 1.93 2.78 -13.81
C GLU A 215 0.87 1.90 -14.46
N PHE A 216 -0.27 2.50 -14.78
CA PHE A 216 -1.32 1.82 -15.53
C PHE A 216 -1.24 2.20 -17.01
N TYR A 217 -1.63 1.28 -17.88
CA TYR A 217 -1.85 1.58 -19.28
C TYR A 217 -3.15 0.96 -19.76
N GLU A 218 -3.83 1.68 -20.65
CA GLU A 218 -5.10 1.24 -21.21
C GLU A 218 -4.90 0.09 -22.19
N ILE A 219 -5.78 -0.90 -22.10
CA ILE A 219 -5.96 -1.96 -23.09
C ILE A 219 -7.43 -2.00 -23.50
N SER A 220 -7.66 -2.40 -24.75
CA SER A 220 -8.97 -2.67 -25.33
C SER A 220 -9.34 -4.14 -25.14
#